data_ff3ca8555a43ea792bef1f52c232de47
#
_entry.id   ff3ca8555a43ea792bef1f52c232de47
#
_cell.length_a   1.000
_cell.length_b   1.000
_cell.length_c   1.000
_cell.angle_alpha   90.00
_cell.angle_beta   90.00
_cell.angle_gamma   90.00
#
_symmetry.space_group_name_H-M   'P 1'
#
loop_
_entity.id
_entity.type
_entity.pdbx_description
1 polymer ?
#
loop_
_entity_poly.entity_id
_entity_poly.type
_entity_poly.pdbx_seq_one_letter_code
_entity_poly.pdbx_strand_id
1 'polypeptide(L)'
;MNEIIVDYKRLGWDQASQWDKIGEELGEVVKAIVQGNPVDVIRESLDLMETLWTHTNIIADDYHINLGKLIKEHNEKLKAKGYLKEV
;
A
#
# COMPACT_ATOMS: atom_id res chain seq x y z
N MET A 1 -0.43 3.60 -8.49
CA MET A 1 0.48 3.54 -7.32
C MET A 1 1.81 4.20 -7.65
N ASN A 2 2.61 4.43 -6.65
CA ASN A 2 3.92 5.05 -6.77
C ASN A 2 4.86 4.22 -7.66
N GLU A 3 5.63 4.87 -8.54
CA GLU A 3 6.64 4.21 -9.37
C GLU A 3 7.89 3.80 -8.57
N ILE A 4 8.08 4.37 -7.39
CA ILE A 4 9.19 4.03 -6.49
C ILE A 4 8.89 2.70 -5.84
N ILE A 5 9.80 1.74 -6.03
CA ILE A 5 9.69 0.40 -5.46
C ILE A 5 10.81 0.22 -4.45
N VAL A 6 10.45 -0.15 -3.22
CA VAL A 6 11.43 -0.47 -2.18
C VAL A 6 12.12 -1.79 -2.53
N ASP A 7 13.44 -1.80 -2.42
CA ASP A 7 14.26 -3.01 -2.62
C ASP A 7 14.23 -3.89 -1.37
N TYR A 8 13.08 -4.53 -1.15
CA TYR A 8 12.82 -5.32 0.05
C TYR A 8 13.73 -6.55 0.18
N LYS A 9 14.17 -7.12 -0.95
CA LYS A 9 15.08 -8.28 -0.93
C LYS A 9 16.44 -7.90 -0.35
N ARG A 10 16.98 -6.78 -0.81
CA ARG A 10 18.26 -6.26 -0.30
C ARG A 10 18.16 -5.91 1.20
N LEU A 11 17.02 -5.40 1.64
CA LEU A 11 16.78 -5.03 3.04
C LEU A 11 16.43 -6.23 3.94
N GLY A 12 16.22 -7.41 3.36
CA GLY A 12 15.86 -8.60 4.11
C GLY A 12 14.44 -8.56 4.67
N TRP A 13 13.56 -7.75 4.07
CA TRP A 13 12.16 -7.65 4.51
C TRP A 13 11.34 -8.81 3.96
N ASP A 14 10.49 -9.36 4.80
CA ASP A 14 9.60 -10.46 4.50
C ASP A 14 8.17 -10.14 4.93
N GLN A 15 7.25 -11.08 4.75
CA GLN A 15 5.84 -10.88 5.13
C GLN A 15 5.71 -10.55 6.63
N ALA A 16 6.39 -11.29 7.50
CA ALA A 16 6.28 -11.11 8.94
C ALA A 16 6.76 -9.73 9.38
N SER A 17 7.87 -9.24 8.81
CA SER A 17 8.40 -7.90 9.13
C SER A 17 7.42 -6.78 8.72
N GLN A 18 6.61 -7.00 7.69
CA GLN A 18 5.64 -6.01 7.22
C GLN A 18 4.35 -5.98 8.04
N TRP A 19 3.98 -7.08 8.70
CA TRP A 19 2.76 -7.12 9.52
C TRP A 19 2.80 -6.08 10.64
N ASP A 20 3.88 -6.07 11.40
CA ASP A 20 4.06 -5.10 12.49
C ASP A 20 4.12 -3.67 11.95
N LYS A 21 4.79 -3.48 10.83
CA LYS A 21 4.92 -2.16 10.22
C LYS A 21 3.58 -1.63 9.70
N ILE A 22 2.75 -2.48 9.11
CA ILE A 22 1.40 -2.08 8.65
C ILE A 22 0.57 -1.58 9.85
N GLY A 23 0.57 -2.32 10.96
CA GLY A 23 -0.14 -1.91 12.17
C GLY A 23 0.38 -0.58 12.74
N GLU A 24 1.69 -0.42 12.80
CA GLU A 24 2.35 0.82 13.26
C GLU A 24 1.98 2.01 12.38
N GLU A 25 2.10 1.89 11.07
CA GLU A 25 1.79 2.98 10.13
C GLU A 25 0.30 3.33 10.12
N LEU A 26 -0.58 2.34 10.25
CA LEU A 26 -2.02 2.60 10.40
C LEU A 26 -2.31 3.40 11.67
N GLY A 27 -1.68 3.05 12.79
CA GLY A 27 -1.79 3.79 14.04
C GLY A 27 -1.34 5.24 13.91
N GLU A 28 -0.25 5.48 13.18
CA GLU A 28 0.24 6.85 12.94
C GLU A 28 -0.74 7.68 12.09
N VAL A 29 -1.40 7.07 11.09
CA VAL A 29 -2.46 7.74 10.31
C VAL A 29 -3.61 8.16 11.22
N VAL A 30 -4.11 7.24 12.06
CA VAL A 30 -5.21 7.52 12.99
C VAL A 30 -4.83 8.64 13.96
N LYS A 31 -3.62 8.60 14.51
CA LYS A 31 -3.10 9.64 15.41
C LYS A 31 -3.07 11.01 14.72
N ALA A 32 -2.59 11.08 13.49
CA ALA A 32 -2.56 12.32 12.72
C ALA A 32 -3.97 12.88 12.46
N ILE A 33 -4.94 12.01 12.16
CA ILE A 33 -6.35 12.40 12.00
C ILE A 33 -6.91 13.01 13.29
N VAL A 34 -6.67 12.35 14.42
CA VAL A 34 -7.13 12.83 15.75
C VAL A 34 -6.51 14.17 16.11
N GLN A 35 -5.23 14.37 15.79
CA GLN A 35 -4.53 15.64 16.01
C GLN A 35 -4.97 16.76 15.07
N GLY A 36 -5.64 16.44 13.99
CA GLY A 36 -6.22 17.40 13.06
C GLY A 36 -5.21 18.16 12.19
N ASN A 37 -4.03 17.59 11.95
CA ASN A 37 -3.04 18.18 11.07
C ASN A 37 -3.11 17.53 9.67
N PRO A 38 -3.68 18.21 8.67
CA PRO A 38 -3.90 17.60 7.36
C PRO A 38 -2.59 17.25 6.62
N VAL A 39 -1.52 17.99 6.83
CA VAL A 39 -0.22 17.68 6.19
C VAL A 39 0.34 16.38 6.76
N ASP A 40 0.26 16.20 8.08
CA ASP A 40 0.72 14.96 8.71
C ASP A 40 -0.16 13.76 8.31
N VAL A 41 -1.47 13.96 8.18
CA VAL A 41 -2.37 12.91 7.66
C VAL A 41 -1.90 12.43 6.29
N ILE A 42 -1.54 13.34 5.39
CA ILE A 42 -1.04 12.98 4.06
C ILE A 42 0.30 12.25 4.16
N ARG A 43 1.24 12.75 4.95
CA ARG A 43 2.56 12.12 5.13
C ARG A 43 2.44 10.69 5.65
N GLU A 44 1.66 10.49 6.70
CA GLU A 44 1.46 9.17 7.30
C GLU A 44 0.66 8.23 6.37
N SER A 45 -0.26 8.78 5.60
CA SER A 45 -0.99 8.00 4.59
C SER A 45 -0.06 7.52 3.47
N LEU A 46 0.89 8.35 3.04
CA LEU A 46 1.90 7.95 2.05
C LEU A 46 2.79 6.83 2.58
N ASP A 47 3.20 6.91 3.86
CA ASP A 47 3.98 5.85 4.50
C ASP A 47 3.19 4.53 4.55
N LEU A 48 1.92 4.58 4.91
CA LEU A 48 1.05 3.40 4.94
C LEU A 48 0.87 2.81 3.53
N MET A 49 0.62 3.64 2.53
CA MET A 49 0.48 3.18 1.15
C MET A 49 1.74 2.49 0.65
N GLU A 50 2.93 3.05 0.95
CA GLU A 50 4.20 2.46 0.59
C GLU A 50 4.41 1.10 1.29
N THR A 51 4.08 1.01 2.57
CA THR A 51 4.17 -0.24 3.33
C THR A 51 3.25 -1.30 2.76
N LEU A 52 2.00 -0.97 2.45
CA LEU A 52 1.04 -1.89 1.84
C LEU A 52 1.48 -2.33 0.44
N TRP A 53 2.01 -1.41 -0.34
CA TRP A 53 2.52 -1.72 -1.68
C TRP A 53 3.73 -2.66 -1.62
N THR A 54 4.66 -2.41 -0.70
CA THR A 54 5.81 -3.28 -0.47
C THR A 54 5.37 -4.69 -0.06
N HIS A 55 4.43 -4.79 0.90
CA HIS A 55 3.89 -6.06 1.35
C HIS A 55 3.20 -6.84 0.21
N THR A 56 2.42 -6.13 -0.60
CA THR A 56 1.74 -6.71 -1.78
C THR A 56 2.75 -7.33 -2.75
N ASN A 57 3.86 -6.64 -3.02
CA ASN A 57 4.91 -7.16 -3.89
C ASN A 57 5.64 -8.36 -3.29
N ILE A 58 5.88 -8.36 -1.98
CA ILE A 58 6.49 -9.50 -1.28
C ILE A 58 5.61 -10.74 -1.41
N ILE A 59 4.32 -10.61 -1.17
CA ILE A 59 3.37 -11.75 -1.28
C ILE A 59 3.32 -12.25 -2.71
N ALA A 60 3.19 -11.36 -3.69
CA ALA A 60 3.14 -11.74 -5.09
C ALA A 60 4.40 -12.52 -5.51
N ASP A 61 5.56 -12.08 -5.04
CA ASP A 61 6.83 -12.74 -5.32
C ASP A 61 6.93 -14.10 -4.63
N ASP A 62 6.60 -14.18 -3.34
CA ASP A 62 6.68 -15.40 -2.55
C ASP A 62 5.76 -16.52 -3.07
N TYR A 63 4.59 -16.17 -3.56
CA TYR A 63 3.59 -17.14 -4.03
C TYR A 63 3.48 -17.23 -5.55
N HIS A 64 4.39 -16.56 -6.29
CA HIS A 64 4.39 -16.53 -7.77
C HIS A 64 3.05 -16.08 -8.35
N ILE A 65 2.45 -15.06 -7.74
CA ILE A 65 1.18 -14.50 -8.18
C ILE A 65 1.45 -13.41 -9.23
N ASN A 66 0.67 -13.42 -10.32
CA ASN A 66 0.73 -12.37 -11.33
C ASN A 66 0.01 -11.11 -10.81
N LEU A 67 0.78 -10.21 -10.19
CA LEU A 67 0.26 -8.98 -9.59
C LEU A 67 -0.38 -8.06 -10.64
N GLY A 68 0.23 -7.96 -11.82
CA GLY A 68 -0.32 -7.13 -12.90
C GLY A 68 -1.72 -7.55 -13.31
N LYS A 69 -1.98 -8.85 -13.36
CA LYS A 69 -3.31 -9.39 -13.65
C LYS A 69 -4.33 -8.99 -12.58
N LEU A 70 -3.96 -9.11 -11.31
CA LEU A 70 -4.84 -8.73 -10.20
C LEU A 70 -5.12 -7.23 -10.17
N ILE A 71 -4.13 -6.40 -10.46
CA ILE A 71 -4.30 -4.95 -10.58
C ILE A 71 -5.30 -4.61 -11.69
N LYS A 72 -5.16 -5.26 -12.84
CA LYS A 72 -6.08 -5.08 -13.97
C LYS A 72 -7.52 -5.44 -13.59
N GLU A 73 -7.71 -6.60 -12.97
CA GLU A 73 -9.03 -7.05 -12.49
C GLU A 73 -9.61 -6.06 -11.47
N HIS A 74 -8.78 -5.56 -10.56
CA HIS A 74 -9.19 -4.56 -9.57
C HIS A 74 -9.65 -3.27 -10.23
N ASN A 75 -8.91 -2.77 -11.21
CA ASN A 75 -9.27 -1.56 -11.94
C ASN A 75 -10.57 -1.73 -12.73
N GLU A 76 -10.78 -2.88 -13.34
CA GLU A 76 -12.03 -3.21 -14.04
C GLU A 76 -13.23 -3.24 -13.08
N LYS A 77 -13.03 -3.79 -11.88
CA LYS A 77 -14.03 -3.79 -10.81
C LYS A 77 -14.42 -2.37 -10.40
N LEU A 78 -13.44 -1.50 -10.19
CA LEU A 78 -13.70 -0.10 -9.84
C LEU A 78 -14.45 0.63 -10.95
N LYS A 79 -14.07 0.38 -12.19
CA LYS A 79 -14.76 0.94 -13.36
C LYS A 79 -16.21 0.47 -13.43
N ALA A 80 -16.45 -0.83 -13.25
CA ALA A 80 -17.79 -1.40 -13.27
C ALA A 80 -18.69 -0.82 -12.17
N LYS A 81 -18.13 -0.47 -11.02
CA LYS A 81 -18.84 0.18 -9.92
C LYS A 81 -19.06 1.69 -10.12
N GLY A 82 -18.51 2.26 -11.17
CA GLY A 82 -18.61 3.69 -11.43
C GLY A 82 -17.76 4.57 -10.52
N TYR A 83 -16.72 4.02 -9.89
CA TYR A 83 -15.89 4.76 -8.92
C TYR A 83 -14.78 5.58 -9.56
N LEU A 84 -14.47 5.34 -10.83
CA LEU A 84 -13.36 6.05 -11.49
C LEU A 84 -13.80 7.42 -11.97
N LYS A 85 -12.86 8.38 -11.88
CA LYS A 85 -13.09 9.70 -12.48
C LYS A 85 -13.16 9.56 -13.99
N GLU A 86 -14.15 10.22 -14.60
CA GLU A 86 -14.16 10.43 -16.03
C GLU A 86 -13.10 11.48 -16.40
N VAL A 87 -12.36 11.19 -17.45
CA VAL A 87 -11.30 12.07 -17.94
C VAL A 87 -11.78 12.82 -19.17
#